data_38e72c7c9c939c008efe1c0dc3819bad
#
_entry.id   38e72c7c9c939c008efe1c0dc3819bad
#
_cell.length_a   1.000
_cell.length_b   1.000
_cell.length_c   1.000
_cell.angle_alpha   90.00
_cell.angle_beta   90.00
_cell.angle_gamma   90.00
#
_symmetry.space_group_name_H-M   'P 1'
#
loop_
_entity.id
_entity.type
_entity.pdbx_description
1 polymer ?
#
loop_
_entity_poly.entity_id
_entity_poly.type
_entity_poly.pdbx_seq_one_letter_code
_entity_poly.pdbx_strand_id
1 'polypeptide(L)'
;MHWLRTVAALREQVANWRGSTVGLVPTMGSLHEGHLSLIRRCRQECDHTVVSIFVNPLQFGPNEDWDRYPRDEEGDRALCEAAGVDVVFAPDPQEMGADPATGSDRTWVMPPESLLQTLCAPHRPGHFRGVATIVLQLLNLVQPQRAYFGQKDAQQLAIIQRLVRDLQIPTTIVPCPTVREADGLACSSRNRYLSAAERQVAAGLYRALRRGYDHWQAGDPSAEGILAAARAELEHTPELQLQYLELVDPQTLQPLPRVEDKGLLAIAAYVGQTRLIDNLLLSPEQGDPSPERVQHAAPPSSGTTSPPRRPLIAIDGPAGAGKSTVARAVAAQLQLLYLDTGAMYRAITWLALQRGIPLDDAEQLTQLAAQTQLTLQSGTSSTEPTRIWADGEEITQAIRSPEVTRWVSHVAAVPGVRQELVKRQRSIGRDGGAVLEGRDIGTHVFPDAELKVFLTASVGERAQRRQHQLQAQGQMVPLEELKAQIEQRDRRDSERLISPLRPAPDAILIDTDHLSQSEVEDKIVTLYRQLLERSGPARLDQ
;
A
#
# COMPACT_ATOMS: atom_id res chain seq x y z
N MET A 1 -4.52 -12.73 13.70
CA MET A 1 -5.68 -11.82 13.57
C MET A 1 -6.95 -12.52 14.03
N HIS A 2 -7.81 -11.84 14.85
CA HIS A 2 -9.13 -12.34 15.22
C HIS A 2 -10.19 -11.72 14.32
N TRP A 3 -11.12 -12.56 13.81
CA TRP A 3 -12.26 -12.10 13.02
C TRP A 3 -13.53 -12.21 13.87
N LEU A 4 -14.06 -11.07 14.34
CA LEU A 4 -15.15 -11.01 15.32
C LEU A 4 -16.43 -10.49 14.68
N ARG A 5 -17.56 -11.10 15.02
CA ARG A 5 -18.88 -10.72 14.48
C ARG A 5 -19.83 -10.14 15.54
N THR A 6 -19.52 -10.32 16.83
CA THR A 6 -20.40 -9.87 17.91
C THR A 6 -19.76 -8.78 18.75
N VAL A 7 -20.61 -7.87 19.25
CA VAL A 7 -20.21 -6.80 20.18
C VAL A 7 -19.60 -7.38 21.46
N ALA A 8 -20.13 -8.50 21.94
CA ALA A 8 -19.63 -9.15 23.14
C ALA A 8 -18.18 -9.62 22.98
N ALA A 9 -17.88 -10.31 21.87
CA ALA A 9 -16.52 -10.78 21.58
C ALA A 9 -15.52 -9.62 21.36
N LEU A 10 -15.97 -8.53 20.71
CA LEU A 10 -15.14 -7.34 20.53
C LEU A 10 -14.79 -6.70 21.88
N ARG A 11 -15.77 -6.51 22.75
CA ARG A 11 -15.55 -5.93 24.09
C ARG A 11 -14.63 -6.79 24.96
N GLU A 12 -14.79 -8.10 24.92
CA GLU A 12 -13.91 -9.04 25.61
C GLU A 12 -12.45 -8.90 25.12
N GLN A 13 -12.26 -8.87 23.80
CA GLN A 13 -10.94 -8.75 23.21
C GLN A 13 -10.27 -7.41 23.56
N VAL A 14 -10.99 -6.29 23.44
CA VAL A 14 -10.46 -4.96 23.77
C VAL A 14 -10.16 -4.82 25.26
N ALA A 15 -10.96 -5.44 26.14
CA ALA A 15 -10.71 -5.41 27.57
C ALA A 15 -9.37 -6.04 27.97
N ASN A 16 -8.85 -6.97 27.17
CA ASN A 16 -7.53 -7.59 27.38
C ASN A 16 -6.35 -6.65 27.07
N TRP A 17 -6.59 -5.51 26.41
CA TRP A 17 -5.57 -4.54 25.99
C TRP A 17 -5.48 -3.31 26.89
N ARG A 18 -5.95 -3.43 28.14
CA ARG A 18 -5.87 -2.31 29.10
C ARG A 18 -4.42 -1.86 29.29
N GLY A 19 -4.17 -0.56 29.11
CA GLY A 19 -2.84 0.04 29.23
C GLY A 19 -2.03 0.08 27.94
N SER A 20 -2.52 -0.54 26.86
CA SER A 20 -1.95 -0.43 25.51
C SER A 20 -2.67 0.63 24.67
N THR A 21 -2.01 1.16 23.65
CA THR A 21 -2.63 2.05 22.69
C THR A 21 -3.39 1.25 21.64
N VAL A 22 -4.68 1.52 21.50
CA VAL A 22 -5.56 0.88 20.51
C VAL A 22 -5.90 1.88 19.41
N GLY A 23 -5.69 1.49 18.16
CA GLY A 23 -6.09 2.24 16.99
C GLY A 23 -7.30 1.61 16.30
N LEU A 24 -8.19 2.44 15.78
CA LEU A 24 -9.37 2.03 15.02
C LEU A 24 -9.32 2.54 13.59
N VAL A 25 -9.57 1.67 12.62
CA VAL A 25 -9.74 2.02 11.21
C VAL A 25 -11.15 1.61 10.76
N PRO A 26 -12.13 2.52 10.75
CA PRO A 26 -13.48 2.22 10.29
C PRO A 26 -13.53 2.10 8.76
N THR A 27 -14.08 0.98 8.25
CA THR A 27 -14.28 0.76 6.82
C THR A 27 -15.63 0.09 6.53
N MET A 28 -16.02 0.13 5.26
CA MET A 28 -17.16 -0.63 4.76
C MET A 28 -16.75 -1.91 4.00
N GLY A 29 -15.47 -2.30 4.08
CA GLY A 29 -14.93 -3.43 3.34
C GLY A 29 -14.61 -3.10 1.87
N SER A 30 -14.38 -4.15 1.07
CA SER A 30 -13.83 -4.03 -0.29
C SER A 30 -12.55 -3.18 -0.27
N LEU A 31 -11.62 -3.62 0.56
CA LEU A 31 -10.41 -2.87 0.89
C LEU A 31 -9.54 -2.64 -0.35
N HIS A 32 -8.93 -1.50 -0.38
CA HIS A 32 -8.00 -1.07 -1.44
C HIS A 32 -6.82 -0.30 -0.82
N GLU A 33 -5.87 0.12 -1.62
CA GLU A 33 -4.65 0.78 -1.16
C GLU A 33 -4.91 2.00 -0.25
N GLY A 34 -5.99 2.76 -0.52
CA GLY A 34 -6.42 3.85 0.37
C GLY A 34 -6.70 3.37 1.80
N HIS A 35 -7.43 2.25 1.97
CA HIS A 35 -7.68 1.67 3.30
C HIS A 35 -6.40 1.09 3.92
N LEU A 36 -5.58 0.42 3.10
CA LEU A 36 -4.31 -0.16 3.57
C LEU A 36 -3.34 0.91 4.08
N SER A 37 -3.34 2.11 3.50
CA SER A 37 -2.52 3.23 4.00
C SER A 37 -2.92 3.64 5.42
N LEU A 38 -4.23 3.69 5.73
CA LEU A 38 -4.74 3.95 7.07
C LEU A 38 -4.33 2.85 8.05
N ILE A 39 -4.50 1.59 7.65
CA ILE A 39 -4.15 0.41 8.47
C ILE A 39 -2.66 0.39 8.78
N ARG A 40 -1.79 0.60 7.79
CA ARG A 40 -0.33 0.66 8.00
C ARG A 40 0.05 1.77 8.96
N ARG A 41 -0.54 2.95 8.83
CA ARG A 41 -0.31 4.08 9.73
C ARG A 41 -0.77 3.75 11.15
N CYS A 42 -1.95 3.16 11.31
CA CYS A 42 -2.45 2.70 12.60
C CYS A 42 -1.49 1.70 13.26
N ARG A 43 -1.00 0.72 12.48
CA ARG A 43 -0.02 -0.28 12.94
C ARG A 43 1.33 0.31 13.37
N GLN A 44 1.72 1.43 12.81
CA GLN A 44 2.96 2.13 13.18
C GLN A 44 2.82 2.95 14.45
N GLU A 45 1.62 3.49 14.70
CA GLU A 45 1.35 4.46 15.76
C GLU A 45 0.65 3.85 16.99
N CYS A 46 0.15 2.61 16.92
CA CYS A 46 -0.60 1.94 18.00
C CYS A 46 -0.09 0.52 18.26
N ASP A 47 -0.22 0.07 19.51
CA ASP A 47 0.16 -1.29 19.92
C ASP A 47 -0.78 -2.33 19.32
N HIS A 48 -2.09 -2.00 19.24
CA HIS A 48 -3.13 -2.86 18.68
C HIS A 48 -3.96 -2.11 17.64
N THR A 49 -4.31 -2.82 16.57
CA THR A 49 -5.12 -2.29 15.47
C THR A 49 -6.43 -3.06 15.32
N VAL A 50 -7.53 -2.33 15.41
CA VAL A 50 -8.87 -2.81 15.09
C VAL A 50 -9.31 -2.22 13.74
N VAL A 51 -9.71 -3.07 12.81
CA VAL A 51 -10.36 -2.65 11.57
C VAL A 51 -11.83 -3.04 11.65
N SER A 52 -12.77 -2.11 11.44
CA SER A 52 -14.15 -2.52 11.24
C SER A 52 -14.45 -2.69 9.75
N ILE A 53 -15.21 -3.74 9.42
CA ILE A 53 -15.76 -3.99 8.09
C ILE A 53 -17.27 -4.06 8.23
N PHE A 54 -17.94 -2.92 7.99
CA PHE A 54 -19.37 -2.82 8.17
C PHE A 54 -20.00 -1.96 7.08
N VAL A 55 -20.72 -2.59 6.14
CA VAL A 55 -21.54 -1.87 5.16
C VAL A 55 -22.78 -1.32 5.88
N ASN A 56 -22.69 -0.06 6.31
CA ASN A 56 -23.68 0.58 7.16
C ASN A 56 -24.97 0.93 6.39
N PRO A 57 -26.08 0.22 6.58
CA PRO A 57 -27.30 0.51 5.83
C PRO A 57 -27.92 1.89 6.16
N LEU A 58 -27.61 2.45 7.34
CA LEU A 58 -28.18 3.72 7.80
C LEU A 58 -27.65 4.95 7.02
N GLN A 59 -26.57 4.78 6.29
CA GLN A 59 -25.97 5.87 5.50
C GLN A 59 -26.34 5.85 4.02
N PHE A 60 -27.12 4.86 3.58
CA PHE A 60 -27.56 4.75 2.19
C PHE A 60 -29.00 5.25 2.05
N GLY A 61 -29.22 6.09 1.05
CA GLY A 61 -30.55 6.51 0.64
C GLY A 61 -31.26 5.44 -0.21
N PRO A 62 -32.57 5.59 -0.43
CA PRO A 62 -33.37 4.58 -1.17
C PRO A 62 -32.88 4.29 -2.60
N ASN A 63 -32.18 5.23 -3.23
CA ASN A 63 -31.70 5.12 -4.61
C ASN A 63 -30.18 5.00 -4.68
N GLU A 64 -29.51 4.70 -3.57
CA GLU A 64 -28.06 4.52 -3.53
C GLU A 64 -27.66 3.04 -3.71
N ASP A 65 -26.38 2.78 -3.83
CA ASP A 65 -25.79 1.51 -4.24
C ASP A 65 -25.64 0.46 -3.13
N TRP A 66 -26.46 0.51 -2.05
CA TRP A 66 -26.32 -0.39 -0.90
C TRP A 66 -26.39 -1.87 -1.27
N ASP A 67 -27.34 -2.28 -2.14
CA ASP A 67 -27.48 -3.67 -2.57
C ASP A 67 -26.33 -4.13 -3.46
N ARG A 68 -25.73 -3.20 -4.23
CA ARG A 68 -24.62 -3.45 -5.15
C ARG A 68 -23.26 -3.14 -4.55
N TYR A 69 -23.22 -2.58 -3.32
CA TYR A 69 -21.96 -2.19 -2.71
C TYR A 69 -21.02 -3.39 -2.61
N PRO A 70 -19.76 -3.29 -3.08
CA PRO A 70 -18.84 -4.43 -3.17
C PRO A 70 -18.59 -5.04 -1.79
N ARG A 71 -18.73 -6.36 -1.71
CA ARG A 71 -18.43 -7.15 -0.52
C ARG A 71 -17.46 -8.26 -0.92
N ASP A 72 -16.29 -8.28 -0.29
CA ASP A 72 -15.20 -9.21 -0.61
C ASP A 72 -14.53 -9.65 0.71
N GLU A 73 -15.30 -10.42 1.51
CA GLU A 73 -14.85 -10.80 2.86
C GLU A 73 -13.54 -11.60 2.85
N GLU A 74 -13.35 -12.48 1.88
CA GLU A 74 -12.13 -13.28 1.76
C GLU A 74 -10.93 -12.40 1.37
N GLY A 75 -11.10 -11.51 0.40
CA GLY A 75 -10.08 -10.54 0.01
C GLY A 75 -9.73 -9.57 1.13
N ASP A 76 -10.74 -9.05 1.83
CA ASP A 76 -10.55 -8.13 2.95
C ASP A 76 -9.84 -8.82 4.13
N ARG A 77 -10.18 -10.08 4.42
CA ARG A 77 -9.49 -10.90 5.42
C ARG A 77 -8.01 -11.06 5.07
N ALA A 78 -7.71 -11.47 3.84
CA ALA A 78 -6.34 -11.66 3.39
C ALA A 78 -5.53 -10.36 3.46
N LEU A 79 -6.13 -9.23 3.08
CA LEU A 79 -5.48 -7.92 3.15
C LEU A 79 -5.23 -7.47 4.59
N CYS A 80 -6.18 -7.66 5.52
CA CYS A 80 -6.02 -7.35 6.93
C CYS A 80 -4.96 -8.23 7.59
N GLU A 81 -4.93 -9.54 7.29
CA GLU A 81 -3.90 -10.46 7.77
C GLU A 81 -2.52 -10.04 7.28
N ALA A 82 -2.38 -9.77 5.98
CA ALA A 82 -1.13 -9.31 5.39
C ALA A 82 -0.65 -7.96 5.98
N ALA A 83 -1.58 -7.08 6.34
CA ALA A 83 -1.29 -5.80 6.98
C ALA A 83 -0.99 -5.93 8.49
N GLY A 84 -1.12 -7.12 9.08
CA GLY A 84 -0.84 -7.37 10.49
C GLY A 84 -1.89 -6.80 11.44
N VAL A 85 -3.15 -6.74 11.04
CA VAL A 85 -4.28 -6.31 11.88
C VAL A 85 -4.48 -7.30 13.02
N ASP A 86 -4.75 -6.82 14.25
CA ASP A 86 -4.98 -7.69 15.39
C ASP A 86 -6.41 -8.20 15.43
N VAL A 87 -7.37 -7.31 15.18
CA VAL A 87 -8.81 -7.63 15.17
C VAL A 87 -9.49 -7.02 13.95
N VAL A 88 -10.27 -7.82 13.26
CA VAL A 88 -11.31 -7.36 12.33
C VAL A 88 -12.66 -7.54 12.99
N PHE A 89 -13.42 -6.45 13.10
CA PHE A 89 -14.80 -6.47 13.56
C PHE A 89 -15.73 -6.35 12.35
N ALA A 90 -16.40 -7.44 12.00
CA ALA A 90 -17.29 -7.54 10.85
C ALA A 90 -18.70 -7.99 11.28
N PRO A 91 -19.46 -7.11 11.96
CA PRO A 91 -20.79 -7.45 12.49
C PRO A 91 -21.86 -7.45 11.41
N ASP A 92 -22.94 -8.18 11.65
CA ASP A 92 -24.15 -8.07 10.86
C ASP A 92 -24.95 -6.80 11.25
N PRO A 93 -25.84 -6.27 10.38
CA PRO A 93 -26.65 -5.08 10.68
C PRO A 93 -27.47 -5.20 11.95
N GLN A 94 -27.98 -6.39 12.29
CA GLN A 94 -28.74 -6.65 13.50
C GLN A 94 -27.90 -6.44 14.77
N GLU A 95 -26.64 -6.88 14.75
CA GLU A 95 -25.70 -6.72 15.88
C GLU A 95 -25.41 -5.24 16.18
N MET A 96 -25.39 -4.41 15.15
CA MET A 96 -25.22 -2.95 15.27
C MET A 96 -26.55 -2.20 15.47
N GLY A 97 -27.65 -2.91 15.62
CA GLY A 97 -28.99 -2.33 15.67
C GLY A 97 -29.31 -1.49 14.42
N ALA A 98 -28.72 -1.82 13.28
CA ALA A 98 -28.85 -1.10 12.02
C ALA A 98 -29.68 -1.89 10.99
N ASP A 99 -30.47 -2.87 11.44
CA ASP A 99 -31.30 -3.69 10.56
C ASP A 99 -32.37 -2.82 9.87
N PRO A 100 -32.38 -2.76 8.53
CA PRO A 100 -33.39 -2.02 7.78
C PRO A 100 -34.84 -2.47 8.07
N ALA A 101 -35.03 -3.73 8.48
CA ALA A 101 -36.34 -4.29 8.76
C ALA A 101 -36.94 -3.78 10.08
N THR A 102 -36.14 -3.33 11.05
CA THR A 102 -36.59 -2.84 12.36
C THR A 102 -36.97 -1.35 12.38
N GLY A 103 -36.75 -0.66 11.26
CA GLY A 103 -37.15 0.73 11.07
C GLY A 103 -36.31 1.76 11.82
N SER A 104 -36.91 2.94 12.08
CA SER A 104 -36.24 4.11 12.63
C SER A 104 -36.23 4.20 14.16
N ASP A 105 -36.74 3.20 14.86
CA ASP A 105 -36.82 3.20 16.32
C ASP A 105 -35.47 2.92 16.97
N ARG A 106 -34.63 3.96 16.98
CA ARG A 106 -33.28 3.95 17.55
C ARG A 106 -32.83 5.34 17.95
N THR A 107 -31.84 5.42 18.83
CA THR A 107 -31.15 6.67 19.11
C THR A 107 -30.30 7.08 17.92
N TRP A 108 -30.44 8.31 17.46
CA TRP A 108 -29.71 8.89 16.38
C TRP A 108 -28.70 9.93 16.87
N VAL A 109 -27.56 9.99 16.22
CA VAL A 109 -26.56 11.05 16.40
C VAL A 109 -26.66 12.03 15.24
N MET A 110 -27.08 13.26 15.54
CA MET A 110 -27.26 14.32 14.53
C MET A 110 -26.04 15.23 14.51
N PRO A 111 -25.31 15.31 13.40
CA PRO A 111 -24.30 16.37 13.22
C PRO A 111 -24.94 17.76 13.24
N PRO A 112 -24.19 18.82 13.61
CA PRO A 112 -24.68 20.19 13.52
C PRO A 112 -25.16 20.54 12.11
N GLU A 113 -26.30 21.23 12.01
CA GLU A 113 -26.88 21.60 10.73
C GLU A 113 -25.93 22.41 9.85
N SER A 114 -25.09 23.26 10.49
CA SER A 114 -24.06 24.04 9.79
C SER A 114 -23.07 23.22 8.97
N LEU A 115 -22.86 21.93 9.32
CA LEU A 115 -21.99 21.01 8.57
C LEU A 115 -22.74 20.21 7.50
N LEU A 116 -24.04 20.43 7.34
CA LEU A 116 -24.93 19.70 6.43
C LEU A 116 -25.46 20.56 5.28
N GLN A 117 -24.99 21.80 5.13
CA GLN A 117 -25.50 22.76 4.14
C GLN A 117 -24.78 22.74 2.81
N THR A 118 -23.61 22.10 2.74
CA THR A 118 -22.72 22.09 1.57
C THR A 118 -22.28 20.68 1.19
N LEU A 119 -21.57 20.56 0.09
CA LEU A 119 -20.90 19.34 -0.38
C LEU A 119 -21.88 18.15 -0.55
N CYS A 120 -21.60 17.01 0.08
CA CYS A 120 -22.41 15.79 -0.06
C CYS A 120 -23.77 15.87 0.65
N ALA A 121 -23.87 16.60 1.75
CA ALA A 121 -25.03 16.51 2.64
C ALA A 121 -26.36 16.90 2.00
N PRO A 122 -26.46 18.00 1.20
CA PRO A 122 -27.70 18.36 0.50
C PRO A 122 -28.14 17.30 -0.51
N HIS A 123 -27.19 16.56 -1.08
CA HIS A 123 -27.41 15.53 -2.10
C HIS A 123 -27.66 14.14 -1.53
N ARG A 124 -27.41 13.95 -0.23
CA ARG A 124 -27.54 12.67 0.49
C ARG A 124 -28.26 12.86 1.83
N PRO A 125 -29.55 13.17 1.84
CA PRO A 125 -30.31 13.39 3.06
C PRO A 125 -30.21 12.20 4.01
N GLY A 126 -29.87 12.44 5.29
CA GLY A 126 -29.73 11.39 6.32
C GLY A 126 -28.40 10.64 6.32
N HIS A 127 -27.58 10.75 5.29
CA HIS A 127 -26.29 10.05 5.18
C HIS A 127 -25.39 10.27 6.40
N PHE A 128 -25.09 11.51 6.74
CA PHE A 128 -24.18 11.83 7.83
C PHE A 128 -24.76 11.56 9.22
N ARG A 129 -26.08 11.53 9.36
CA ARG A 129 -26.74 11.01 10.57
C ARG A 129 -26.42 9.52 10.73
N GLY A 130 -26.53 8.72 9.66
CA GLY A 130 -26.16 7.31 9.67
C GLY A 130 -24.69 7.08 9.98
N VAL A 131 -23.79 7.86 9.34
CA VAL A 131 -22.33 7.80 9.58
C VAL A 131 -22.01 8.14 11.04
N ALA A 132 -22.47 9.29 11.54
CA ALA A 132 -22.18 9.74 12.91
C ALA A 132 -22.65 8.73 13.96
N THR A 133 -23.81 8.13 13.75
CA THR A 133 -24.39 7.13 14.66
C THR A 133 -23.51 5.89 14.75
N ILE A 134 -23.12 5.31 13.62
CA ILE A 134 -22.32 4.08 13.60
C ILE A 134 -20.88 4.34 14.04
N VAL A 135 -20.27 5.45 13.63
CA VAL A 135 -18.92 5.79 14.07
C VAL A 135 -18.88 6.01 15.58
N LEU A 136 -19.86 6.70 16.17
CA LEU A 136 -19.93 6.83 17.63
C LEU A 136 -20.06 5.46 18.33
N GLN A 137 -20.88 4.55 17.80
CA GLN A 137 -20.98 3.19 18.34
C GLN A 137 -19.61 2.48 18.30
N LEU A 138 -18.89 2.54 17.17
CA LEU A 138 -17.56 1.95 17.03
C LEU A 138 -16.56 2.55 18.02
N LEU A 139 -16.55 3.88 18.18
CA LEU A 139 -15.70 4.56 19.16
C LEU A 139 -15.98 4.11 20.59
N ASN A 140 -17.27 3.94 20.96
CA ASN A 140 -17.68 3.45 22.28
C ASN A 140 -17.38 1.96 22.50
N LEU A 141 -17.40 1.14 21.45
CA LEU A 141 -17.13 -0.29 21.54
C LEU A 141 -15.63 -0.58 21.65
N VAL A 142 -14.83 0.11 20.85
CA VAL A 142 -13.37 -0.10 20.77
C VAL A 142 -12.61 0.75 21.79
N GLN A 143 -13.16 1.93 22.14
CA GLN A 143 -12.51 2.93 23.01
C GLN A 143 -11.05 3.22 22.58
N PRO A 144 -10.80 3.53 21.28
CA PRO A 144 -9.47 3.69 20.77
C PRO A 144 -8.87 5.01 21.23
N GLN A 145 -7.53 5.05 21.44
CA GLN A 145 -6.81 6.30 21.64
C GLN A 145 -6.69 7.08 20.33
N ARG A 146 -6.68 6.38 19.18
CA ARG A 146 -6.60 6.99 17.85
C ARG A 146 -7.57 6.32 16.88
N ALA A 147 -8.25 7.11 16.05
CA ALA A 147 -9.09 6.59 14.97
C ALA A 147 -8.71 7.26 13.64
N TYR A 148 -8.49 6.46 12.60
CA TYR A 148 -7.88 6.88 11.34
C TYR A 148 -8.94 7.02 10.25
N PHE A 149 -8.99 8.20 9.62
CA PHE A 149 -9.96 8.53 8.57
C PHE A 149 -9.28 9.14 7.36
N GLY A 150 -9.71 8.74 6.17
CA GLY A 150 -9.19 9.27 4.90
C GLY A 150 -9.69 10.69 4.62
N GLN A 151 -8.80 11.57 4.19
CA GLN A 151 -9.12 12.94 3.76
C GLN A 151 -9.96 12.99 2.48
N LYS A 152 -10.03 11.90 1.71
CA LYS A 152 -10.91 11.80 0.54
C LYS A 152 -12.37 12.08 0.91
N ASP A 153 -12.84 11.59 2.05
CA ASP A 153 -14.18 11.82 2.56
C ASP A 153 -14.18 13.02 3.53
N ALA A 154 -13.75 14.18 3.02
CA ALA A 154 -13.43 15.37 3.83
C ALA A 154 -14.60 15.86 4.69
N GLN A 155 -15.84 15.88 4.17
CA GLN A 155 -17.01 16.26 4.96
C GLN A 155 -17.27 15.27 6.10
N GLN A 156 -17.10 13.96 5.85
CA GLN A 156 -17.17 12.94 6.90
C GLN A 156 -16.11 13.19 7.98
N LEU A 157 -14.88 13.45 7.58
CA LEU A 157 -13.77 13.73 8.50
C LEU A 157 -14.07 14.94 9.40
N ALA A 158 -14.54 16.06 8.82
CA ALA A 158 -14.92 17.26 9.57
C ALA A 158 -16.05 16.99 10.56
N ILE A 159 -17.07 16.24 10.15
CA ILE A 159 -18.19 15.84 11.00
C ILE A 159 -17.72 14.95 12.17
N ILE A 160 -16.84 13.98 11.92
CA ILE A 160 -16.34 13.08 12.97
C ILE A 160 -15.41 13.82 13.94
N GLN A 161 -14.56 14.72 13.45
CA GLN A 161 -13.74 15.59 14.32
C GLN A 161 -14.64 16.47 15.21
N ARG A 162 -15.71 17.02 14.64
CA ARG A 162 -16.70 17.82 15.38
C ARG A 162 -17.42 16.97 16.43
N LEU A 163 -17.86 15.77 16.09
CA LEU A 163 -18.51 14.80 16.99
C LEU A 163 -17.63 14.49 18.22
N VAL A 164 -16.36 14.13 17.97
CA VAL A 164 -15.40 13.77 19.03
C VAL A 164 -15.15 14.95 19.97
N ARG A 165 -15.00 16.15 19.42
CA ARG A 165 -14.79 17.37 20.18
C ARG A 165 -16.01 17.73 21.03
N ASP A 166 -17.20 17.78 20.42
CA ASP A 166 -18.41 18.25 21.08
C ASP A 166 -18.90 17.25 22.16
N LEU A 167 -18.70 15.94 21.95
CA LEU A 167 -19.05 14.89 22.90
C LEU A 167 -17.88 14.52 23.84
N GLN A 168 -16.75 15.24 23.78
CA GLN A 168 -15.58 15.04 24.63
C GLN A 168 -15.08 13.57 24.65
N ILE A 169 -15.13 12.92 23.49
CA ILE A 169 -14.68 11.52 23.36
C ILE A 169 -13.14 11.49 23.43
N PRO A 170 -12.55 10.64 24.31
CA PRO A 170 -11.10 10.61 24.51
C PRO A 170 -10.37 9.87 23.38
N THR A 171 -10.67 10.22 22.12
CA THR A 171 -10.09 9.62 20.91
C THR A 171 -9.52 10.73 20.04
N THR A 172 -8.29 10.59 19.62
CA THR A 172 -7.69 11.48 18.60
C THR A 172 -8.09 11.02 17.20
N ILE A 173 -8.76 11.88 16.43
CA ILE A 173 -9.04 11.61 15.01
C ILE A 173 -7.81 11.96 14.18
N VAL A 174 -7.28 10.97 13.49
CA VAL A 174 -6.07 11.08 12.66
C VAL A 174 -6.47 11.17 11.18
N PRO A 175 -6.34 12.35 10.55
CA PRO A 175 -6.57 12.49 9.12
C PRO A 175 -5.44 11.81 8.34
N CYS A 176 -5.79 11.02 7.32
CA CYS A 176 -4.85 10.33 6.44
C CYS A 176 -4.98 10.85 5.02
N PRO A 177 -3.86 11.14 4.33
CA PRO A 177 -3.87 11.67 2.97
C PRO A 177 -4.64 10.78 1.99
N THR A 178 -5.24 11.40 0.98
CA THR A 178 -5.91 10.69 -0.12
C THR A 178 -4.87 9.94 -0.95
N VAL A 179 -4.99 8.62 -1.01
CA VAL A 179 -4.18 7.79 -1.91
C VAL A 179 -4.79 7.83 -3.30
N ARG A 180 -3.94 8.03 -4.30
CA ARG A 180 -4.34 8.15 -5.71
C ARG A 180 -3.72 7.06 -6.55
N GLU A 181 -4.40 6.71 -7.62
CA GLU A 181 -3.88 5.85 -8.67
C GLU A 181 -2.96 6.67 -9.60
N ALA A 182 -2.22 6.01 -10.48
CA ALA A 182 -1.19 6.64 -11.33
C ALA A 182 -1.73 7.79 -12.21
N ASP A 183 -3.01 7.77 -12.57
CA ASP A 183 -3.70 8.81 -13.35
C ASP A 183 -4.30 9.94 -12.48
N GLY A 184 -4.05 9.91 -11.18
CA GLY A 184 -4.52 10.87 -10.20
C GLY A 184 -5.89 10.56 -9.60
N LEU A 185 -6.63 9.58 -10.11
CA LEU A 185 -7.94 9.22 -9.55
C LEU A 185 -7.79 8.73 -8.10
N ALA A 186 -8.57 9.29 -7.18
CA ALA A 186 -8.59 8.86 -5.79
C ALA A 186 -9.03 7.39 -5.68
N CYS A 187 -8.29 6.58 -4.89
CA CYS A 187 -8.67 5.20 -4.62
C CYS A 187 -10.05 5.11 -3.99
N SER A 188 -10.91 4.26 -4.55
CA SER A 188 -12.27 4.05 -4.08
C SER A 188 -12.75 2.64 -4.43
N SER A 189 -13.52 2.01 -3.53
CA SER A 189 -14.18 0.72 -3.83
C SER A 189 -15.12 0.84 -5.05
N ARG A 190 -15.67 2.03 -5.29
CA ARG A 190 -16.55 2.31 -6.45
C ARG A 190 -15.79 2.38 -7.78
N ASN A 191 -14.47 2.51 -7.78
CA ASN A 191 -13.69 2.46 -9.02
C ASN A 191 -13.83 1.10 -9.74
N ARG A 192 -14.22 0.05 -9.01
CA ARG A 192 -14.51 -1.29 -9.59
C ARG A 192 -15.73 -1.30 -10.52
N TYR A 193 -16.63 -0.32 -10.42
CA TYR A 193 -17.80 -0.21 -11.29
C TYR A 193 -17.47 0.40 -12.67
N LEU A 194 -16.33 1.07 -12.78
CA LEU A 194 -15.96 1.81 -13.97
C LEU A 194 -15.42 0.87 -15.06
N SER A 195 -15.96 0.98 -16.26
CA SER A 195 -15.33 0.45 -17.48
C SER A 195 -14.01 1.18 -17.76
N ALA A 196 -13.18 0.65 -18.65
CA ALA A 196 -11.91 1.27 -19.02
C ALA A 196 -12.09 2.69 -19.58
N ALA A 197 -13.16 2.95 -20.35
CA ALA A 197 -13.49 4.28 -20.86
C ALA A 197 -13.96 5.22 -19.74
N GLU A 198 -14.88 4.78 -18.89
CA GLU A 198 -15.35 5.55 -17.73
C GLU A 198 -14.22 5.87 -16.76
N ARG A 199 -13.25 4.97 -16.63
CA ARG A 199 -12.09 5.20 -15.80
C ARG A 199 -11.22 6.37 -16.29
N GLN A 200 -11.02 6.51 -17.61
CA GLN A 200 -10.32 7.65 -18.19
C GLN A 200 -11.07 8.97 -17.97
N VAL A 201 -12.40 8.92 -18.07
CA VAL A 201 -13.29 10.05 -17.76
C VAL A 201 -13.16 10.44 -16.29
N ALA A 202 -13.20 9.46 -15.36
CA ALA A 202 -13.14 9.69 -13.91
C ALA A 202 -11.88 10.42 -13.47
N ALA A 203 -10.73 10.21 -14.12
CA ALA A 203 -9.48 10.94 -13.83
C ALA A 203 -9.63 12.46 -14.08
N GLY A 204 -10.65 12.91 -14.82
CA GLY A 204 -11.02 14.30 -14.99
C GLY A 204 -11.35 15.03 -13.69
N LEU A 205 -11.85 14.32 -12.66
CA LEU A 205 -12.11 14.94 -11.36
C LEU A 205 -10.81 15.52 -10.77
N TYR A 206 -9.75 14.73 -10.74
CA TYR A 206 -8.48 15.18 -10.19
C TYR A 206 -7.84 16.28 -11.04
N ARG A 207 -7.91 16.16 -12.39
CA ARG A 207 -7.41 17.23 -13.26
C ARG A 207 -8.12 18.57 -13.02
N ALA A 208 -9.44 18.55 -12.83
CA ALA A 208 -10.20 19.76 -12.52
C ALA A 208 -9.77 20.37 -11.17
N LEU A 209 -9.67 19.55 -10.11
CA LEU A 209 -9.17 20.00 -8.81
C LEU A 209 -7.76 20.57 -8.93
N ARG A 210 -6.90 19.92 -9.71
CA ARG A 210 -5.52 20.35 -9.95
C ARG A 210 -5.44 21.70 -10.64
N ARG A 211 -6.29 21.94 -11.63
CA ARG A 211 -6.39 23.27 -12.31
C ARG A 211 -6.79 24.37 -11.34
N GLY A 212 -7.76 24.12 -10.46
CA GLY A 212 -8.12 25.07 -9.41
C GLY A 212 -6.97 25.32 -8.44
N TYR A 213 -6.25 24.26 -8.01
CA TYR A 213 -5.07 24.36 -7.16
C TYR A 213 -3.95 25.19 -7.82
N ASP A 214 -3.63 24.91 -9.09
CA ASP A 214 -2.59 25.61 -9.85
C ASP A 214 -2.92 27.11 -10.02
N HIS A 215 -4.21 27.43 -10.23
CA HIS A 215 -4.68 28.82 -10.29
C HIS A 215 -4.46 29.56 -8.97
N TRP A 216 -4.81 28.91 -7.84
CA TRP A 216 -4.53 29.45 -6.51
C TRP A 216 -3.03 29.63 -6.26
N GLN A 217 -2.19 28.69 -6.64
CA GLN A 217 -0.72 28.76 -6.54
C GLN A 217 -0.13 29.91 -7.39
N ALA A 218 -0.78 30.24 -8.50
CA ALA A 218 -0.39 31.38 -9.35
C ALA A 218 -0.66 32.76 -8.71
N GLY A 219 -1.28 32.76 -7.51
CA GLY A 219 -1.44 33.98 -6.69
C GLY A 219 -2.85 34.56 -6.66
N ASP A 220 -3.85 33.92 -7.29
CA ASP A 220 -5.25 34.33 -7.16
C ASP A 220 -5.96 33.48 -6.07
N PRO A 221 -6.19 34.04 -4.86
CA PRO A 221 -6.88 33.34 -3.79
C PRO A 221 -8.41 33.36 -3.91
N SER A 222 -8.99 34.03 -4.94
CA SER A 222 -10.44 34.21 -5.08
C SER A 222 -11.13 32.88 -5.36
N ALA A 223 -12.27 32.64 -4.71
CA ALA A 223 -13.08 31.45 -4.99
C ALA A 223 -13.57 31.44 -6.44
N GLU A 224 -13.92 32.61 -6.98
CA GLU A 224 -14.40 32.76 -8.36
C GLU A 224 -13.34 32.28 -9.36
N GLY A 225 -12.10 32.73 -9.25
CA GLY A 225 -10.99 32.33 -10.13
C GLY A 225 -10.66 30.85 -10.00
N ILE A 226 -10.53 30.34 -8.77
CA ILE A 226 -10.24 28.93 -8.48
C ILE A 226 -11.32 28.01 -9.08
N LEU A 227 -12.59 28.31 -8.81
CA LEU A 227 -13.71 27.50 -9.31
C LEU A 227 -13.88 27.62 -10.82
N ALA A 228 -13.64 28.79 -11.42
CA ALA A 228 -13.67 28.98 -12.87
C ALA A 228 -12.58 28.14 -13.56
N ALA A 229 -11.36 28.17 -13.05
CA ALA A 229 -10.26 27.36 -13.57
C ALA A 229 -10.54 25.87 -13.51
N ALA A 230 -11.11 25.38 -12.40
CA ALA A 230 -11.50 23.98 -12.25
C ALA A 230 -12.66 23.60 -13.20
N ARG A 231 -13.66 24.47 -13.39
CA ARG A 231 -14.79 24.23 -14.32
C ARG A 231 -14.34 24.19 -15.76
N ALA A 232 -13.43 25.04 -16.17
CA ALA A 232 -12.90 25.06 -17.54
C ALA A 232 -12.25 23.72 -17.92
N GLU A 233 -11.58 23.03 -16.97
CA GLU A 233 -11.07 21.68 -17.21
C GLU A 233 -12.19 20.64 -17.40
N LEU A 234 -13.31 20.77 -16.69
CA LEU A 234 -14.45 19.85 -16.82
C LEU A 234 -15.15 19.97 -18.18
N GLU A 235 -15.09 21.11 -18.84
CA GLU A 235 -15.63 21.30 -20.20
C GLU A 235 -14.94 20.39 -21.23
N HIS A 236 -13.71 19.97 -20.97
CA HIS A 236 -12.99 19.00 -21.79
C HIS A 236 -13.39 17.53 -21.51
N THR A 237 -14.28 17.30 -20.55
CA THR A 237 -14.74 15.95 -20.17
C THR A 237 -16.27 15.97 -19.97
N PRO A 238 -17.05 16.16 -21.06
CA PRO A 238 -18.51 16.36 -20.99
C PRO A 238 -19.27 15.12 -20.45
N GLU A 239 -18.64 13.96 -20.43
CA GLU A 239 -19.21 12.73 -19.84
C GLU A 239 -19.22 12.76 -18.30
N LEU A 240 -18.49 13.69 -17.67
CA LEU A 240 -18.57 13.97 -16.25
C LEU A 240 -19.82 14.81 -15.94
N GLN A 241 -20.80 14.20 -15.30
CA GLN A 241 -21.99 14.92 -14.84
C GLN A 241 -21.70 15.53 -13.46
N LEU A 242 -21.30 16.80 -13.46
CA LEU A 242 -20.97 17.53 -12.23
C LEU A 242 -22.19 17.64 -11.33
N GLN A 243 -22.06 17.21 -10.06
CA GLN A 243 -23.06 17.39 -9.02
C GLN A 243 -22.78 18.64 -8.19
N TYR A 244 -21.54 18.80 -7.72
CA TYR A 244 -21.06 20.04 -7.10
C TYR A 244 -19.55 20.22 -7.34
N LEU A 245 -19.13 21.47 -7.34
CA LEU A 245 -17.76 21.92 -7.26
C LEU A 245 -17.76 23.15 -6.34
N GLU A 246 -17.19 23.02 -5.15
CA GLU A 246 -17.30 24.00 -4.09
C GLU A 246 -15.94 24.25 -3.43
N LEU A 247 -15.75 25.48 -2.98
CA LEU A 247 -14.60 25.89 -2.15
C LEU A 247 -15.12 26.28 -0.76
N VAL A 248 -14.72 25.54 0.25
CA VAL A 248 -15.22 25.69 1.62
C VAL A 248 -14.08 25.73 2.63
N ASP A 249 -14.34 26.26 3.81
CA ASP A 249 -13.46 26.10 4.98
C ASP A 249 -13.40 24.63 5.41
N PRO A 250 -12.21 24.03 5.60
CA PRO A 250 -12.08 22.60 5.86
C PRO A 250 -12.65 22.13 7.21
N GLN A 251 -12.89 23.04 8.17
CA GLN A 251 -13.42 22.70 9.50
C GLN A 251 -14.89 23.01 9.65
N THR A 252 -15.32 24.19 9.16
CA THR A 252 -16.71 24.65 9.30
C THR A 252 -17.57 24.27 8.10
N LEU A 253 -16.95 23.90 6.98
CA LEU A 253 -17.58 23.57 5.69
C LEU A 253 -18.40 24.74 5.11
N GLN A 254 -18.21 25.95 5.61
CA GLN A 254 -18.86 27.13 5.07
C GLN A 254 -18.17 27.59 3.77
N PRO A 255 -18.92 28.07 2.78
CA PRO A 255 -18.35 28.60 1.55
C PRO A 255 -17.34 29.71 1.84
N LEU A 256 -16.20 29.65 1.17
CA LEU A 256 -15.17 30.69 1.25
C LEU A 256 -15.23 31.59 0.02
N PRO A 257 -15.27 32.93 0.18
CA PRO A 257 -15.13 33.87 -0.94
C PRO A 257 -13.69 33.93 -1.45
N ARG A 258 -12.71 33.58 -0.62
CA ARG A 258 -11.28 33.52 -0.91
C ARG A 258 -10.54 32.62 0.07
N VAL A 259 -9.40 32.10 -0.33
CA VAL A 259 -8.51 31.30 0.53
C VAL A 259 -7.50 32.27 1.17
N GLU A 260 -7.64 32.51 2.48
CA GLU A 260 -6.68 33.34 3.24
C GLU A 260 -5.59 32.48 3.90
N ASP A 261 -5.98 31.37 4.55
CA ASP A 261 -5.09 30.41 5.22
C ASP A 261 -5.25 29.02 4.61
N LYS A 262 -6.44 28.44 4.74
CA LYS A 262 -6.77 27.10 4.24
C LYS A 262 -8.13 27.09 3.55
N GLY A 263 -8.21 26.37 2.42
CA GLY A 263 -9.46 26.13 1.70
C GLY A 263 -9.55 24.67 1.27
N LEU A 264 -10.75 24.11 1.28
CA LEU A 264 -11.05 22.77 0.75
C LEU A 264 -11.78 22.93 -0.58
N LEU A 265 -11.08 22.64 -1.68
CA LEU A 265 -11.69 22.53 -3.00
C LEU A 265 -12.21 21.11 -3.20
N ALA A 266 -13.53 20.95 -3.29
CA ALA A 266 -14.19 19.65 -3.30
C ALA A 266 -15.12 19.49 -4.51
N ILE A 267 -15.16 18.28 -5.06
CA ILE A 267 -15.95 17.92 -6.25
C ILE A 267 -16.73 16.62 -6.02
N ALA A 268 -17.94 16.56 -6.55
CA ALA A 268 -18.65 15.32 -6.80
C ALA A 268 -19.20 15.32 -8.23
N ALA A 269 -19.08 14.17 -8.89
CA ALA A 269 -19.64 13.98 -10.21
C ALA A 269 -20.08 12.53 -10.42
N TYR A 270 -20.94 12.33 -11.41
CA TYR A 270 -21.29 11.00 -11.91
C TYR A 270 -20.51 10.69 -13.19
N VAL A 271 -20.01 9.47 -13.28
CA VAL A 271 -19.50 8.85 -14.50
C VAL A 271 -20.40 7.66 -14.78
N GLY A 272 -21.22 7.75 -15.82
CA GLY A 272 -22.32 6.83 -15.99
C GLY A 272 -23.25 6.84 -14.78
N GLN A 273 -23.39 5.71 -14.11
CA GLN A 273 -24.19 5.59 -12.87
C GLN A 273 -23.35 5.68 -11.59
N THR A 274 -22.03 5.82 -11.72
CA THR A 274 -21.12 5.78 -10.57
C THR A 274 -20.86 7.19 -10.04
N ARG A 275 -21.29 7.45 -8.81
CA ARG A 275 -20.99 8.70 -8.10
C ARG A 275 -19.60 8.65 -7.51
N LEU A 276 -18.76 9.59 -7.88
CA LEU A 276 -17.40 9.76 -7.40
C LEU A 276 -17.24 11.09 -6.68
N ILE A 277 -16.37 11.12 -5.67
CA ILE A 277 -15.99 12.34 -4.95
C ILE A 277 -14.47 12.43 -4.86
N ASP A 278 -13.99 13.65 -4.82
CA ASP A 278 -12.58 13.96 -4.59
C ASP A 278 -12.43 15.37 -3.99
N ASN A 279 -11.25 15.69 -3.46
CA ASN A 279 -10.95 17.03 -2.98
C ASN A 279 -9.44 17.30 -2.93
N LEU A 280 -9.08 18.58 -2.84
CA LEU A 280 -7.74 19.07 -2.53
C LEU A 280 -7.81 20.11 -1.42
N LEU A 281 -6.89 20.04 -0.47
CA LEU A 281 -6.68 21.08 0.52
C LEU A 281 -5.73 22.14 -0.07
N LEU A 282 -6.19 23.37 -0.15
CA LEU A 282 -5.41 24.54 -0.53
C LEU A 282 -4.80 25.12 0.77
N SER A 283 -3.49 24.91 0.96
CA SER A 283 -2.78 25.42 2.14
C SER A 283 -1.34 25.74 1.78
N PRO A 284 -0.81 26.92 2.19
CA PRO A 284 0.60 27.28 1.97
C PRO A 284 1.59 26.29 2.63
N GLU A 285 1.16 25.63 3.71
CA GLU A 285 1.97 24.66 4.46
C GLU A 285 2.03 23.28 3.79
N GLN A 286 1.06 22.95 2.95
CA GLN A 286 1.09 21.71 2.16
C GLN A 286 1.79 21.98 0.84
N GLY A 287 2.90 21.28 0.62
CA GLY A 287 3.53 21.26 -0.71
C GLY A 287 2.59 20.71 -1.79
N ASP A 288 3.00 20.84 -3.03
CA ASP A 288 2.28 20.40 -4.23
C ASP A 288 1.59 19.03 -4.04
N PRO A 289 0.25 18.92 -4.18
CA PRO A 289 -0.51 17.67 -4.06
C PRO A 289 -0.36 16.74 -5.27
N SER A 290 0.68 16.91 -6.12
CA SER A 290 0.88 16.03 -7.26
C SER A 290 0.97 14.57 -6.83
N PRO A 291 0.48 13.61 -7.64
CA PRO A 291 0.49 12.19 -7.31
C PRO A 291 1.88 11.64 -6.98
N GLU A 292 2.93 12.26 -7.54
CA GLU A 292 4.31 11.87 -7.29
C GLU A 292 4.80 12.18 -5.86
N ARG A 293 4.17 13.16 -5.16
CA ARG A 293 4.52 13.49 -3.77
C ARG A 293 3.64 12.82 -2.71
N VAL A 294 2.47 12.32 -3.06
CA VAL A 294 1.55 11.66 -2.11
C VAL A 294 2.03 10.27 -1.72
N GLN A 295 3.09 9.75 -2.37
CA GLN A 295 3.56 8.41 -2.07
C GLN A 295 4.19 8.25 -0.68
N HIS A 296 4.69 9.31 -0.04
CA HIS A 296 5.29 9.19 1.31
C HIS A 296 5.25 10.52 2.07
N ALA A 297 4.14 10.83 2.72
CA ALA A 297 4.20 11.74 3.86
C ALA A 297 4.85 10.97 5.02
N ALA A 298 6.12 11.25 5.26
CA ALA A 298 6.77 10.86 6.50
C ALA A 298 5.96 11.40 7.70
N PRO A 299 5.88 10.67 8.81
CA PRO A 299 5.21 11.17 10.01
C PRO A 299 5.84 12.49 10.45
N PRO A 300 5.05 13.43 11.02
CA PRO A 300 5.63 14.64 11.60
C PRO A 300 6.64 14.19 12.67
N SER A 301 7.86 14.61 12.52
CA SER A 301 8.96 14.34 13.41
C SER A 301 8.65 14.89 14.81
N SER A 302 8.25 14.02 15.74
CA SER A 302 8.53 14.25 17.15
C SER A 302 10.06 14.25 17.27
N GLY A 303 10.62 15.36 17.71
CA GLY A 303 12.03 15.65 17.70
C GLY A 303 12.91 14.59 18.35
N THR A 304 13.44 13.72 17.54
CA THR A 304 14.73 13.09 17.64
C THR A 304 15.22 12.92 16.21
N THR A 305 16.19 13.70 15.80
CA THR A 305 16.86 13.67 14.51
C THR A 305 17.64 12.36 14.38
N SER A 306 16.97 11.30 13.88
CA SER A 306 17.69 10.20 13.25
C SER A 306 18.20 10.72 11.89
N PRO A 307 19.44 10.45 11.52
CA PRO A 307 19.96 10.85 10.21
C PRO A 307 19.09 10.23 9.10
N PRO A 308 18.90 10.93 7.96
CA PRO A 308 18.12 10.42 6.84
C PRO A 308 18.69 9.05 6.39
N ARG A 309 17.80 8.07 6.16
CA ARG A 309 18.16 6.75 5.67
C ARG A 309 18.98 6.88 4.38
N ARG A 310 20.06 6.12 4.25
CA ARG A 310 20.80 6.04 2.98
C ARG A 310 19.89 5.43 1.90
N PRO A 311 19.93 5.91 0.63
CA PRO A 311 19.08 5.36 -0.41
C PRO A 311 19.28 3.85 -0.61
N LEU A 312 18.17 3.16 -0.92
CA LEU A 312 18.09 1.72 -1.13
C LEU A 312 17.79 1.43 -2.61
N ILE A 313 18.44 0.41 -3.16
CA ILE A 313 18.21 -0.06 -4.53
C ILE A 313 17.45 -1.39 -4.48
N ALA A 314 16.26 -1.44 -5.08
CA ALA A 314 15.49 -2.66 -5.31
C ALA A 314 15.70 -3.14 -6.75
N ILE A 315 16.18 -4.39 -6.92
CA ILE A 315 16.38 -5.00 -8.24
C ILE A 315 15.50 -6.24 -8.37
N ASP A 316 14.41 -6.11 -9.11
CA ASP A 316 13.45 -7.19 -9.35
C ASP A 316 13.55 -7.72 -10.79
N GLY A 317 12.89 -8.84 -11.07
CA GLY A 317 12.80 -9.43 -12.39
C GLY A 317 12.76 -10.96 -12.39
N PRO A 318 12.51 -11.60 -13.54
CA PRO A 318 12.39 -13.06 -13.66
C PRO A 318 13.72 -13.79 -13.41
N ALA A 319 13.64 -15.11 -13.25
CA ALA A 319 14.83 -15.95 -13.11
C ALA A 319 15.70 -15.91 -14.38
N GLY A 320 17.02 -15.79 -14.22
CA GLY A 320 17.95 -15.75 -15.37
C GLY A 320 18.13 -14.38 -16.03
N ALA A 321 17.46 -13.32 -15.56
CA ALA A 321 17.64 -11.96 -16.09
C ALA A 321 18.94 -11.25 -15.64
N GLY A 322 19.86 -11.95 -14.97
CA GLY A 322 21.17 -11.40 -14.57
C GLY A 322 21.18 -10.64 -13.24
N LYS A 323 20.04 -10.58 -12.50
CA LYS A 323 19.89 -9.77 -11.28
C LYS A 323 21.00 -9.94 -10.24
N SER A 324 21.31 -11.19 -9.85
CA SER A 324 22.26 -11.47 -8.76
C SER A 324 23.67 -11.01 -9.09
N THR A 325 24.07 -11.15 -10.36
CA THR A 325 25.38 -10.72 -10.83
C THR A 325 25.46 -9.19 -10.81
N VAL A 326 24.47 -8.53 -11.41
CA VAL A 326 24.39 -7.06 -11.49
C VAL A 326 24.22 -6.44 -10.09
N ALA A 327 23.30 -6.95 -9.26
CA ALA A 327 23.05 -6.39 -7.93
C ALA A 327 24.29 -6.44 -7.03
N ARG A 328 25.05 -7.53 -7.11
CA ARG A 328 26.29 -7.69 -6.34
C ARG A 328 27.37 -6.73 -6.82
N ALA A 329 27.55 -6.59 -8.13
CA ALA A 329 28.53 -5.69 -8.70
C ALA A 329 28.19 -4.22 -8.40
N VAL A 330 26.93 -3.82 -8.55
CA VAL A 330 26.43 -2.49 -8.18
C VAL A 330 26.66 -2.22 -6.69
N ALA A 331 26.34 -3.17 -5.81
CA ALA A 331 26.57 -3.02 -4.37
C ALA A 331 28.05 -2.83 -4.04
N ALA A 332 28.93 -3.61 -4.65
CA ALA A 332 30.36 -3.49 -4.47
C ALA A 332 30.90 -2.13 -4.98
N GLN A 333 30.47 -1.68 -6.15
CA GLN A 333 30.90 -0.42 -6.76
C GLN A 333 30.41 0.82 -5.98
N LEU A 334 29.22 0.72 -5.36
CA LEU A 334 28.63 1.81 -4.57
C LEU A 334 28.92 1.69 -3.05
N GLN A 335 29.65 0.65 -2.63
CA GLN A 335 29.93 0.33 -1.23
C GLN A 335 28.64 0.21 -0.38
N LEU A 336 27.63 -0.46 -0.96
CA LEU A 336 26.35 -0.73 -0.33
C LEU A 336 26.27 -2.18 0.15
N LEU A 337 25.40 -2.44 1.13
CA LEU A 337 25.11 -3.81 1.57
C LEU A 337 24.38 -4.56 0.43
N TYR A 338 24.82 -5.78 0.10
CA TYR A 338 24.12 -6.64 -0.84
C TYR A 338 23.26 -7.68 -0.11
N LEU A 339 22.00 -7.82 -0.48
CA LEU A 339 21.07 -8.81 0.08
C LEU A 339 20.42 -9.66 -1.02
N ASP A 340 20.79 -10.96 -1.05
CA ASP A 340 20.13 -12.00 -1.84
C ASP A 340 18.90 -12.52 -1.09
N THR A 341 17.72 -11.96 -1.35
CA THR A 341 16.50 -12.42 -0.68
C THR A 341 16.09 -13.83 -1.10
N GLY A 342 16.44 -14.24 -2.31
CA GLY A 342 16.21 -15.58 -2.83
C GLY A 342 16.93 -16.66 -2.02
N ALA A 343 18.13 -16.35 -1.49
CA ALA A 343 18.87 -17.27 -0.63
C ALA A 343 18.11 -17.60 0.67
N MET A 344 17.36 -16.65 1.23
CA MET A 344 16.56 -16.86 2.43
C MET A 344 15.43 -17.89 2.18
N TYR A 345 14.70 -17.76 1.07
CA TYR A 345 13.67 -18.75 0.70
C TYR A 345 14.26 -20.12 0.39
N ARG A 346 15.43 -20.17 -0.25
CA ARG A 346 16.15 -21.42 -0.48
C ARG A 346 16.60 -22.10 0.80
N ALA A 347 17.00 -21.32 1.81
CA ALA A 347 17.37 -21.84 3.12
C ALA A 347 16.20 -22.55 3.80
N ILE A 348 15.03 -21.91 3.84
CA ILE A 348 13.83 -22.55 4.41
C ILE A 348 13.43 -23.78 3.61
N THR A 349 13.53 -23.73 2.27
CA THR A 349 13.25 -24.90 1.42
C THR A 349 14.19 -26.06 1.72
N TRP A 350 15.49 -25.78 1.84
CA TRP A 350 16.49 -26.80 2.17
C TRP A 350 16.23 -27.43 3.54
N LEU A 351 15.98 -26.60 4.57
CA LEU A 351 15.67 -27.08 5.91
C LEU A 351 14.40 -27.95 5.95
N ALA A 352 13.35 -27.56 5.21
CA ALA A 352 12.13 -28.33 5.11
C ALA A 352 12.41 -29.73 4.53
N LEU A 353 13.19 -29.81 3.45
CA LEU A 353 13.61 -31.06 2.84
C LEU A 353 14.46 -31.91 3.79
N GLN A 354 15.43 -31.30 4.49
CA GLN A 354 16.29 -32.01 5.46
C GLN A 354 15.52 -32.57 6.66
N ARG A 355 14.50 -31.83 7.13
CA ARG A 355 13.67 -32.22 8.27
C ARG A 355 12.46 -33.08 7.88
N GLY A 356 12.31 -33.41 6.59
CA GLY A 356 11.18 -34.20 6.10
C GLY A 356 9.82 -33.53 6.26
N ILE A 357 9.78 -32.20 6.29
CA ILE A 357 8.54 -31.42 6.38
C ILE A 357 7.84 -31.46 5.02
N PRO A 358 6.55 -31.87 4.96
CA PRO A 358 5.80 -31.85 3.73
C PRO A 358 5.72 -30.43 3.16
N LEU A 359 6.04 -30.26 1.87
CA LEU A 359 6.09 -28.93 1.25
C LEU A 359 4.70 -28.33 0.96
N ASP A 360 3.64 -29.08 1.16
CA ASP A 360 2.23 -28.68 1.14
C ASP A 360 1.68 -28.31 2.54
N ASP A 361 2.45 -28.58 3.61
CA ASP A 361 2.08 -28.18 4.97
C ASP A 361 2.50 -26.73 5.24
N ALA A 362 1.58 -25.80 4.95
CA ALA A 362 1.82 -24.37 5.11
C ALA A 362 2.08 -23.96 6.56
N GLU A 363 1.51 -24.67 7.54
CA GLU A 363 1.68 -24.35 8.97
C GLU A 363 3.08 -24.73 9.44
N GLN A 364 3.54 -25.95 9.18
CA GLN A 364 4.88 -26.39 9.54
C GLN A 364 5.96 -25.58 8.82
N LEU A 365 5.77 -25.23 7.55
CA LEU A 365 6.70 -24.37 6.81
C LEU A 365 6.76 -22.96 7.41
N THR A 366 5.64 -22.41 7.87
CA THR A 366 5.59 -21.09 8.54
C THR A 366 6.31 -21.14 9.89
N GLN A 367 6.07 -22.17 10.70
CA GLN A 367 6.78 -22.38 11.97
C GLN A 367 8.27 -22.53 11.76
N LEU A 368 8.70 -23.31 10.76
CA LEU A 368 10.10 -23.46 10.39
C LEU A 368 10.71 -22.09 10.05
N ALA A 369 10.07 -21.29 9.22
CA ALA A 369 10.56 -19.97 8.87
C ALA A 369 10.65 -19.02 10.07
N ALA A 370 9.69 -19.06 10.99
CA ALA A 370 9.68 -18.23 12.21
C ALA A 370 10.81 -18.61 13.19
N GLN A 371 11.05 -19.90 13.37
CA GLN A 371 12.00 -20.43 14.36
C GLN A 371 13.45 -20.44 13.88
N THR A 372 13.70 -20.55 12.57
CA THR A 372 15.06 -20.64 12.02
C THR A 372 15.81 -19.33 12.16
N GLN A 373 16.99 -19.34 12.73
CA GLN A 373 17.90 -18.18 12.73
C GLN A 373 18.72 -18.16 11.44
N LEU A 374 18.46 -17.20 10.56
CA LEU A 374 19.21 -16.99 9.33
C LEU A 374 20.23 -15.86 9.48
N THR A 375 21.48 -16.13 9.13
CA THR A 375 22.54 -15.10 9.03
C THR A 375 23.06 -15.09 7.61
N LEU A 376 23.13 -13.89 7.02
CA LEU A 376 23.67 -13.67 5.67
C LEU A 376 24.93 -12.80 5.77
N GLN A 377 25.94 -13.17 5.04
CA GLN A 377 27.16 -12.39 4.91
C GLN A 377 27.48 -12.21 3.42
N SER A 378 27.59 -10.97 2.97
CA SER A 378 28.03 -10.67 1.59
C SER A 378 29.43 -11.20 1.37
N GLY A 379 29.70 -11.71 0.16
CA GLY A 379 31.06 -12.10 -0.22
C GLY A 379 32.00 -10.89 -0.21
N THR A 380 33.28 -11.15 -0.01
CA THR A 380 34.32 -10.11 0.03
C THR A 380 34.67 -9.59 -1.38
N SER A 381 34.21 -10.26 -2.44
CA SER A 381 34.36 -9.86 -3.84
C SER A 381 33.05 -10.01 -4.61
N SER A 382 32.98 -9.33 -5.78
CA SER A 382 31.82 -9.40 -6.68
C SER A 382 31.56 -10.81 -7.26
N THR A 383 32.51 -11.71 -7.17
CA THR A 383 32.42 -13.09 -7.68
C THR A 383 32.01 -14.10 -6.60
N GLU A 384 32.19 -13.76 -5.32
CA GLU A 384 31.81 -14.66 -4.22
C GLU A 384 30.31 -14.63 -3.95
N PRO A 385 29.67 -15.81 -3.84
CA PRO A 385 28.26 -15.86 -3.48
C PRO A 385 28.05 -15.41 -2.04
N THR A 386 26.87 -14.84 -1.75
CA THR A 386 26.43 -14.60 -0.38
C THR A 386 26.52 -15.91 0.42
N ARG A 387 27.22 -15.86 1.54
CA ARG A 387 27.27 -16.97 2.51
C ARG A 387 26.05 -16.90 3.39
N ILE A 388 25.45 -18.05 3.67
CA ILE A 388 24.25 -18.15 4.51
C ILE A 388 24.41 -19.27 5.55
N TRP A 389 24.00 -18.94 6.76
CA TRP A 389 23.92 -19.88 7.89
C TRP A 389 22.48 -20.00 8.32
N ALA A 390 22.08 -21.22 8.65
CA ALA A 390 20.80 -21.52 9.31
C ALA A 390 21.09 -22.22 10.63
N ASP A 391 20.60 -21.67 11.73
CA ASP A 391 20.80 -22.19 13.10
C ASP A 391 22.29 -22.45 13.42
N GLY A 392 23.19 -21.62 12.86
CA GLY A 392 24.66 -21.71 13.07
C GLY A 392 25.39 -22.62 12.05
N GLU A 393 24.70 -23.40 11.24
CA GLU A 393 25.29 -24.25 10.20
C GLU A 393 25.42 -23.48 8.89
N GLU A 394 26.59 -23.54 8.24
CA GLU A 394 26.79 -22.95 6.91
C GLU A 394 26.17 -23.81 5.82
N ILE A 395 25.16 -23.28 5.13
CA ILE A 395 24.39 -23.98 4.10
C ILE A 395 24.55 -23.38 2.70
N THR A 396 25.56 -22.54 2.50
CA THR A 396 25.80 -21.76 1.26
C THR A 396 25.74 -22.57 -0.04
N GLN A 397 26.32 -23.76 -0.04
CA GLN A 397 26.30 -24.64 -1.22
C GLN A 397 25.03 -25.50 -1.27
N ALA A 398 24.56 -25.96 -0.12
CA ALA A 398 23.41 -26.85 -0.01
C ALA A 398 22.12 -26.24 -0.57
N ILE A 399 21.90 -24.94 -0.35
CA ILE A 399 20.72 -24.22 -0.84
C ILE A 399 20.70 -24.03 -2.39
N ARG A 400 21.78 -24.35 -3.07
CA ARG A 400 21.91 -24.22 -4.53
C ARG A 400 21.70 -25.55 -5.28
N SER A 401 21.37 -26.61 -4.56
CA SER A 401 21.10 -27.93 -5.15
C SER A 401 19.94 -27.89 -6.16
N PRO A 402 19.91 -28.79 -7.14
CA PRO A 402 18.79 -28.92 -8.08
C PRO A 402 17.45 -29.13 -7.37
N GLU A 403 17.44 -29.89 -6.29
CA GLU A 403 16.25 -30.21 -5.53
C GLU A 403 15.66 -28.94 -4.87
N VAL A 404 16.47 -28.13 -4.17
CA VAL A 404 16.03 -26.85 -3.61
C VAL A 404 15.55 -25.92 -4.72
N THR A 405 16.24 -25.89 -5.87
CA THR A 405 15.86 -25.04 -7.00
C THR A 405 14.50 -25.42 -7.57
N ARG A 406 14.15 -26.70 -7.56
CA ARG A 406 12.84 -27.22 -7.99
C ARG A 406 11.69 -26.76 -7.10
N TRP A 407 11.90 -26.71 -5.78
CA TRP A 407 10.84 -26.51 -4.81
C TRP A 407 10.77 -25.09 -4.22
N VAL A 408 11.78 -24.28 -4.39
CA VAL A 408 11.84 -22.93 -3.75
C VAL A 408 10.66 -22.03 -4.13
N SER A 409 10.16 -22.09 -5.37
CA SER A 409 9.00 -21.28 -5.77
C SER A 409 7.72 -21.72 -5.09
N HIS A 410 7.60 -23.02 -4.74
CA HIS A 410 6.47 -23.55 -3.99
C HIS A 410 6.49 -23.05 -2.54
N VAL A 411 7.62 -23.20 -1.85
CA VAL A 411 7.79 -22.70 -0.46
C VAL A 411 7.67 -21.17 -0.40
N ALA A 412 8.20 -20.46 -1.41
CA ALA A 412 8.08 -19.00 -1.50
C ALA A 412 6.66 -18.51 -1.79
N ALA A 413 5.73 -19.36 -2.19
CA ALA A 413 4.31 -19.03 -2.35
C ALA A 413 3.51 -19.14 -1.04
N VAL A 414 4.06 -19.80 0.00
CA VAL A 414 3.39 -19.97 1.30
C VAL A 414 3.31 -18.61 2.02
N PRO A 415 2.09 -18.12 2.35
CA PRO A 415 1.90 -16.79 2.92
C PRO A 415 2.68 -16.53 4.20
N GLY A 416 2.65 -17.48 5.15
CA GLY A 416 3.34 -17.36 6.44
C GLY A 416 4.87 -17.36 6.31
N VAL A 417 5.45 -18.17 5.43
CA VAL A 417 6.89 -18.14 5.12
C VAL A 417 7.29 -16.77 4.57
N ARG A 418 6.49 -16.22 3.66
CA ARG A 418 6.75 -14.87 3.11
C ARG A 418 6.71 -13.81 4.20
N GLN A 419 5.68 -13.83 5.05
CA GLN A 419 5.52 -12.86 6.12
C GLN A 419 6.75 -12.83 7.03
N GLU A 420 7.25 -14.00 7.46
CA GLU A 420 8.41 -14.07 8.32
C GLU A 420 9.70 -13.61 7.64
N LEU A 421 9.92 -14.00 6.37
CA LEU A 421 11.13 -13.60 5.65
C LEU A 421 11.09 -12.12 5.26
N VAL A 422 9.95 -11.55 4.90
CA VAL A 422 9.81 -10.11 4.61
C VAL A 422 10.10 -9.26 5.85
N LYS A 423 9.64 -9.66 7.04
CA LYS A 423 10.00 -8.99 8.31
C LYS A 423 11.52 -8.89 8.47
N ARG A 424 12.23 -9.99 8.23
CA ARG A 424 13.69 -10.04 8.33
C ARG A 424 14.39 -9.19 7.28
N GLN A 425 13.93 -9.27 6.03
CA GLN A 425 14.45 -8.46 4.92
C GLN A 425 14.31 -6.97 5.23
N ARG A 426 13.15 -6.54 5.73
CA ARG A 426 12.91 -5.16 6.17
C ARG A 426 13.78 -4.75 7.34
N SER A 427 14.03 -5.65 8.30
CA SER A 427 14.92 -5.37 9.41
C SER A 427 16.37 -5.14 8.94
N ILE A 428 16.85 -5.93 7.97
CA ILE A 428 18.22 -5.81 7.44
C ILE A 428 18.37 -4.52 6.61
N GLY A 429 17.37 -4.15 5.81
CA GLY A 429 17.40 -2.94 4.97
C GLY A 429 16.88 -1.67 5.64
N ARG A 430 16.55 -1.70 6.94
CA ARG A 430 15.93 -0.59 7.67
C ARG A 430 16.70 0.73 7.53
N ASP A 431 18.02 0.67 7.68
CA ASP A 431 18.89 1.86 7.68
C ASP A 431 19.26 2.30 6.26
N GLY A 432 18.74 1.63 5.23
CA GLY A 432 19.07 1.87 3.84
C GLY A 432 20.51 1.49 3.48
N GLY A 433 21.07 2.12 2.45
CA GLY A 433 22.44 1.83 2.01
C GLY A 433 22.62 0.39 1.53
N ALA A 434 21.60 -0.19 0.91
CA ALA A 434 21.58 -1.58 0.49
C ALA A 434 21.08 -1.75 -0.96
N VAL A 435 21.56 -2.80 -1.61
CA VAL A 435 21.03 -3.33 -2.88
C VAL A 435 20.37 -4.66 -2.58
N LEU A 436 19.06 -4.73 -2.76
CA LEU A 436 18.29 -5.96 -2.58
C LEU A 436 17.85 -6.51 -3.93
N GLU A 437 18.03 -7.80 -4.12
CA GLU A 437 17.50 -8.49 -5.29
C GLU A 437 16.38 -9.46 -4.94
N GLY A 438 15.39 -9.56 -5.82
CA GLY A 438 14.26 -10.47 -5.63
C GLY A 438 13.31 -10.58 -6.81
N ARG A 439 12.01 -10.62 -6.47
CA ARG A 439 10.88 -10.69 -7.39
C ARG A 439 9.83 -9.61 -7.09
N ASP A 440 9.85 -9.11 -5.87
CA ASP A 440 8.85 -8.24 -5.30
C ASP A 440 9.46 -7.24 -4.30
N ILE A 441 10.75 -6.94 -4.45
CA ILE A 441 11.44 -6.03 -3.54
C ILE A 441 10.82 -4.63 -3.65
N GLY A 442 10.73 -4.09 -4.86
CA GLY A 442 10.18 -2.76 -5.12
C GLY A 442 8.66 -2.67 -5.04
N THR A 443 7.95 -3.82 -5.06
CA THR A 443 6.47 -3.83 -4.97
C THR A 443 5.96 -4.16 -3.58
N HIS A 444 6.69 -4.96 -2.79
CA HIS A 444 6.19 -5.50 -1.53
C HIS A 444 7.16 -5.37 -0.35
N VAL A 445 8.45 -5.69 -0.52
CA VAL A 445 9.42 -5.68 0.58
C VAL A 445 9.79 -4.24 0.96
N PHE A 446 10.24 -3.44 -0.02
CA PHE A 446 10.56 -2.02 0.11
C PHE A 446 9.85 -1.23 -1.00
N PRO A 447 8.53 -1.04 -0.89
CA PRO A 447 7.80 -0.22 -1.84
C PRO A 447 8.23 1.26 -1.79
N ASP A 448 8.98 1.63 -0.77
CA ASP A 448 9.62 2.92 -0.52
C ASP A 448 11.10 2.97 -0.90
N ALA A 449 11.64 1.97 -1.64
CA ALA A 449 13.00 2.02 -2.15
C ALA A 449 13.18 3.22 -3.09
N GLU A 450 14.25 3.98 -2.88
CA GLU A 450 14.52 5.23 -3.60
C GLU A 450 14.90 4.98 -5.08
N LEU A 451 15.47 3.80 -5.39
CA LEU A 451 15.71 3.36 -6.76
C LEU A 451 15.13 1.96 -6.95
N LYS A 452 14.21 1.83 -7.89
CA LYS A 452 13.62 0.53 -8.27
C LYS A 452 13.98 0.23 -9.71
N VAL A 453 14.56 -0.94 -9.93
CA VAL A 453 14.94 -1.45 -11.24
C VAL A 453 14.26 -2.80 -11.47
N PHE A 454 13.68 -2.97 -12.64
CA PHE A 454 13.14 -4.26 -13.06
C PHE A 454 13.95 -4.74 -14.28
N LEU A 455 14.76 -5.78 -14.06
CA LEU A 455 15.54 -6.41 -15.13
C LEU A 455 14.68 -7.43 -15.86
N THR A 456 14.61 -7.35 -17.17
CA THR A 456 13.94 -8.32 -18.03
C THR A 456 14.89 -8.86 -19.09
N ALA A 457 14.58 -10.06 -19.61
CA ALA A 457 15.21 -10.67 -20.76
C ALA A 457 14.27 -11.69 -21.38
N SER A 458 14.37 -11.94 -22.67
CA SER A 458 13.59 -12.95 -23.36
C SER A 458 13.83 -14.35 -22.78
N VAL A 459 12.82 -15.22 -22.88
CA VAL A 459 12.94 -16.63 -22.42
C VAL A 459 14.12 -17.32 -23.13
N GLY A 460 14.32 -17.02 -24.43
CA GLY A 460 15.42 -17.57 -25.23
C GLY A 460 16.78 -17.21 -24.64
N GLU A 461 17.04 -15.95 -24.39
CA GLU A 461 18.29 -15.45 -23.83
C GLU A 461 18.56 -16.03 -22.43
N ARG A 462 17.55 -16.05 -21.58
CA ARG A 462 17.66 -16.64 -20.22
C ARG A 462 17.95 -18.13 -20.25
N ALA A 463 17.36 -18.86 -21.18
CA ALA A 463 17.61 -20.29 -21.37
C ALA A 463 19.05 -20.54 -21.86
N GLN A 464 19.57 -19.73 -22.79
CA GLN A 464 20.97 -19.81 -23.26
C GLN A 464 21.96 -19.52 -22.12
N ARG A 465 21.77 -18.44 -21.35
CA ARG A 465 22.57 -18.13 -20.16
C ARG A 465 22.58 -19.29 -19.16
N ARG A 466 21.42 -19.89 -18.92
CA ARG A 466 21.30 -21.05 -18.03
C ARG A 466 22.01 -22.27 -18.58
N GLN A 467 21.89 -22.54 -19.88
CA GLN A 467 22.56 -23.65 -20.54
C GLN A 467 24.09 -23.53 -20.40
N HIS A 468 24.66 -22.35 -20.68
CA HIS A 468 26.10 -22.10 -20.51
C HIS A 468 26.56 -22.34 -19.07
N GLN A 469 25.78 -21.91 -18.07
CA GLN A 469 26.10 -22.17 -16.66
C GLN A 469 26.12 -23.66 -16.32
N LEU A 470 25.15 -24.43 -16.82
CA LEU A 470 25.06 -25.87 -16.57
C LEU A 470 26.19 -26.63 -17.32
N GLN A 471 26.52 -26.23 -18.54
CA GLN A 471 27.65 -26.78 -19.30
C GLN A 471 28.97 -26.57 -18.57
N ALA A 472 29.20 -25.41 -18.00
CA ALA A 472 30.39 -25.13 -17.19
C ALA A 472 30.48 -26.01 -15.93
N GLN A 473 29.34 -26.54 -15.46
CA GLN A 473 29.22 -27.49 -14.33
C GLN A 473 29.23 -28.98 -14.81
N GLY A 474 29.47 -29.23 -16.10
CA GLY A 474 29.46 -30.58 -16.67
C GLY A 474 28.08 -31.19 -16.90
N GLN A 475 27.02 -30.38 -16.84
CA GLN A 475 25.63 -30.81 -17.05
C GLN A 475 25.13 -30.41 -18.44
N MET A 476 24.65 -31.38 -19.22
CA MET A 476 24.08 -31.16 -20.55
C MET A 476 22.57 -31.22 -20.48
N VAL A 477 21.90 -30.08 -20.62
CA VAL A 477 20.43 -30.00 -20.66
C VAL A 477 20.01 -29.36 -21.99
N PRO A 478 19.02 -29.95 -22.70
CA PRO A 478 18.50 -29.38 -23.95
C PRO A 478 17.93 -27.97 -23.76
N LEU A 479 18.17 -27.09 -24.72
CA LEU A 479 17.73 -25.69 -24.65
C LEU A 479 16.19 -25.57 -24.53
N GLU A 480 15.46 -26.39 -25.27
CA GLU A 480 13.98 -26.39 -25.24
C GLU A 480 13.41 -26.83 -23.89
N GLU A 481 14.08 -27.74 -23.22
CA GLU A 481 13.69 -28.14 -21.86
C GLU A 481 13.91 -26.99 -20.88
N LEU A 482 15.02 -26.26 -21.00
CA LEU A 482 15.29 -25.09 -20.18
C LEU A 482 14.30 -23.96 -20.43
N LYS A 483 13.91 -23.72 -21.68
CA LYS A 483 12.85 -22.75 -22.01
C LYS A 483 11.54 -23.10 -21.33
N ALA A 484 11.08 -24.35 -21.45
CA ALA A 484 9.84 -24.82 -20.82
C ALA A 484 9.87 -24.69 -19.29
N GLN A 485 11.01 -25.02 -18.65
CA GLN A 485 11.20 -24.86 -17.21
C GLN A 485 11.15 -23.38 -16.78
N ILE A 486 11.76 -22.48 -17.56
CA ILE A 486 11.77 -21.05 -17.30
C ILE A 486 10.34 -20.47 -17.44
N GLU A 487 9.63 -20.79 -18.52
CA GLU A 487 8.25 -20.34 -18.73
C GLU A 487 7.31 -20.81 -17.64
N GLN A 488 7.42 -22.07 -17.22
CA GLN A 488 6.61 -22.62 -16.13
C GLN A 488 6.88 -21.89 -14.81
N ARG A 489 8.14 -21.56 -14.55
CA ARG A 489 8.54 -20.82 -13.36
C ARG A 489 8.03 -19.40 -13.39
N ASP A 490 8.18 -18.69 -14.51
CA ASP A 490 7.72 -17.31 -14.68
C ASP A 490 6.20 -17.23 -14.50
N ARG A 491 5.46 -18.18 -15.06
CA ARG A 491 4.01 -18.28 -14.88
C ARG A 491 3.67 -18.41 -13.41
N ARG A 492 4.31 -19.33 -12.67
CA ARG A 492 4.08 -19.51 -11.23
C ARG A 492 4.44 -18.24 -10.43
N ASP A 493 5.56 -17.56 -10.76
CA ASP A 493 5.99 -16.36 -10.08
C ASP A 493 5.04 -15.17 -10.39
N SER A 494 4.43 -15.10 -11.57
CA SER A 494 3.52 -14.02 -12.00
C SER A 494 2.06 -14.24 -11.58
N GLU A 495 1.62 -15.50 -11.49
CA GLU A 495 0.24 -15.85 -11.12
C GLU A 495 0.03 -16.05 -9.61
N ARG A 496 1.06 -15.84 -8.79
CA ARG A 496 0.94 -15.92 -7.33
C ARG A 496 -0.10 -14.93 -6.82
N LEU A 497 -0.98 -15.38 -5.93
CA LEU A 497 -1.98 -14.54 -5.28
C LEU A 497 -1.33 -13.45 -4.41
N ILE A 498 -0.16 -13.75 -3.81
CA ILE A 498 0.57 -12.83 -2.93
C ILE A 498 1.91 -12.47 -3.56
N SER A 499 2.18 -11.18 -3.71
CA SER A 499 3.41 -10.61 -4.28
C SER A 499 3.78 -11.21 -5.64
N PRO A 500 2.91 -11.09 -6.66
CA PRO A 500 3.22 -11.59 -8.01
C PRO A 500 4.45 -10.88 -8.57
N LEU A 501 5.21 -11.59 -9.42
CA LEU A 501 6.31 -11.00 -10.16
C LEU A 501 5.78 -9.98 -11.18
N ARG A 502 5.94 -8.71 -10.87
CA ARG A 502 5.60 -7.58 -11.73
C ARG A 502 6.49 -6.39 -11.42
N PRO A 503 6.77 -5.52 -12.39
CA PRO A 503 7.48 -4.27 -12.11
C PRO A 503 6.68 -3.39 -11.14
N ALA A 504 7.37 -2.69 -10.25
CA ALA A 504 6.75 -1.62 -9.48
C ALA A 504 6.36 -0.48 -10.44
N PRO A 505 5.29 0.29 -10.15
CA PRO A 505 4.82 1.36 -11.04
C PRO A 505 5.90 2.40 -11.38
N ASP A 506 6.81 2.64 -10.45
CA ASP A 506 7.94 3.55 -10.54
C ASP A 506 9.28 2.87 -10.85
N ALA A 507 9.26 1.58 -11.20
CA ALA A 507 10.48 0.85 -11.56
C ALA A 507 10.97 1.22 -12.96
N ILE A 508 12.27 1.41 -13.07
CA ILE A 508 12.95 1.57 -14.36
C ILE A 508 13.13 0.19 -14.98
N LEU A 509 12.48 -0.05 -16.12
CA LEU A 509 12.64 -1.30 -16.86
C LEU A 509 13.94 -1.27 -17.66
N ILE A 510 14.75 -2.32 -17.49
CA ILE A 510 15.98 -2.52 -18.26
C ILE A 510 15.89 -3.89 -18.94
N ASP A 511 15.77 -3.87 -20.26
CA ASP A 511 15.91 -5.07 -21.09
C ASP A 511 17.40 -5.42 -21.24
N THR A 512 17.75 -6.65 -20.89
CA THR A 512 19.13 -7.12 -20.88
C THR A 512 19.47 -8.05 -22.06
N ASP A 513 18.60 -8.21 -23.06
CA ASP A 513 18.83 -9.10 -24.19
C ASP A 513 20.05 -8.69 -25.01
N HIS A 514 20.27 -7.38 -25.16
CA HIS A 514 21.36 -6.83 -25.99
C HIS A 514 22.37 -6.01 -25.19
N LEU A 515 22.31 -6.08 -23.86
CA LEU A 515 23.25 -5.35 -23.00
C LEU A 515 24.24 -6.32 -22.36
N SER A 516 25.51 -5.91 -22.35
CA SER A 516 26.51 -6.56 -21.52
C SER A 516 26.23 -6.33 -20.04
N GLN A 517 26.76 -7.18 -19.19
CA GLN A 517 26.67 -7.02 -17.74
C GLN A 517 27.15 -5.62 -17.29
N SER A 518 28.29 -5.16 -17.80
CA SER A 518 28.88 -3.85 -17.46
C SER A 518 27.96 -2.68 -17.83
N GLU A 519 27.30 -2.73 -19.00
CA GLU A 519 26.35 -1.67 -19.42
C GLU A 519 25.12 -1.58 -18.51
N VAL A 520 24.62 -2.72 -18.01
CA VAL A 520 23.52 -2.75 -17.06
C VAL A 520 23.96 -2.18 -15.70
N GLU A 521 25.16 -2.56 -15.23
CA GLU A 521 25.76 -2.06 -13.99
C GLU A 521 25.95 -0.54 -14.05
N ASP A 522 26.58 -0.03 -15.11
CA ASP A 522 26.85 1.40 -15.30
C ASP A 522 25.56 2.22 -15.37
N LYS A 523 24.52 1.69 -15.99
CA LYS A 523 23.19 2.30 -16.00
C LYS A 523 22.62 2.46 -14.59
N ILE A 524 22.65 1.40 -13.78
CA ILE A 524 22.09 1.45 -12.41
C ILE A 524 22.92 2.37 -11.52
N VAL A 525 24.24 2.30 -11.62
CA VAL A 525 25.15 3.18 -10.86
C VAL A 525 24.92 4.65 -11.22
N THR A 526 24.74 4.95 -12.50
CA THR A 526 24.44 6.32 -12.99
C THR A 526 23.12 6.82 -12.42
N LEU A 527 22.07 6.01 -12.47
CA LEU A 527 20.75 6.34 -11.90
C LEU A 527 20.85 6.61 -10.39
N TYR A 528 21.58 5.79 -9.65
CA TYR A 528 21.77 5.98 -8.21
C TYR A 528 22.54 7.28 -7.90
N ARG A 529 23.60 7.60 -8.66
CA ARG A 529 24.35 8.85 -8.49
C ARG A 529 23.49 10.08 -8.79
N GLN A 530 22.70 10.05 -9.85
CA GLN A 530 21.74 11.11 -10.19
C GLN A 530 20.70 11.31 -9.08
N LEU A 531 20.27 10.23 -8.44
CA LEU A 531 19.35 10.28 -7.31
C LEU A 531 19.99 10.98 -6.10
N LEU A 532 21.27 10.67 -5.79
CA LEU A 532 22.01 11.35 -4.72
C LEU A 532 22.18 12.86 -4.98
N GLU A 533 22.49 13.24 -6.22
CA GLU A 533 22.63 14.64 -6.63
C GLU A 533 21.34 15.44 -6.46
N ARG A 534 20.18 14.81 -6.75
CA ARG A 534 18.84 15.42 -6.56
C ARG A 534 18.44 15.55 -5.10
N SER A 535 18.95 14.69 -4.23
CA SER A 535 18.63 14.68 -2.81
C SER A 535 19.39 15.74 -1.98
N GLY A 536 20.31 16.52 -2.60
CA GLY A 536 21.12 17.56 -1.98
C GLY A 536 22.29 17.03 -1.14
N PRO A 537 23.34 17.83 -0.84
CA PRO A 537 24.52 17.35 -0.15
C PRO A 537 24.21 17.06 1.33
N ALA A 538 23.87 15.83 1.65
CA ALA A 538 24.11 15.31 2.99
C ALA A 538 25.65 15.21 3.12
N ARG A 539 26.25 16.06 3.95
CA ARG A 539 27.68 16.10 4.24
C ARG A 539 28.20 14.68 4.52
N LEU A 540 28.94 14.15 3.57
CA LEU A 540 29.87 13.06 3.78
C LEU A 540 31.17 13.70 4.28
N ASP A 541 31.27 13.96 5.58
CA ASP A 541 32.55 14.16 6.25
C ASP A 541 32.47 13.55 7.65
N GLN A 542 33.36 12.57 7.85
CA GLN A 542 33.79 11.81 9.00
C GLN A 542 33.15 10.45 9.24
#